data_ae0e6a9962becd82046e592023155b4c
#
_entry.id   ae0e6a9962becd82046e592023155b4c
#
_cell.length_a   1.000
_cell.length_b   1.000
_cell.length_c   1.000
_cell.angle_alpha   90.00
_cell.angle_beta   90.00
_cell.angle_gamma   90.00
#
_symmetry.space_group_name_H-M   'P 1'
#
loop_
_entity.id
_entity.type
_entity.pdbx_description
1 polymer ?
#
loop_
_entity_poly.entity_id
_entity_poly.type
_entity_poly.pdbx_seq_one_letter_code
_entity_poly.pdbx_strand_id
1 'polypeptide(L)'
;MEYDEFIRRVQEEAELAAPDKAAAATEAVLGTLGEMLSPTERRHLAAQLHKSLKEYVTEWMEHPPKEKGRPHRFGLQEFYQRVAARSDVRYPAAVRRSQAVMKVLREGVTPGELADIFRELPQEYEELLTGTPRSPVSPTVVE
;
A
#
# COMPACT_ATOMS: atom_id res chain seq x y z
N MET A 1 -12.88 5.21 -8.52
CA MET A 1 -12.23 4.40 -9.58
C MET A 1 -12.69 2.97 -9.45
N GLU A 2 -13.14 2.39 -10.55
CA GLU A 2 -13.62 1.01 -10.55
C GLU A 2 -12.45 0.04 -10.35
N TYR A 3 -12.79 -1.15 -9.88
CA TYR A 3 -11.78 -2.16 -9.58
C TYR A 3 -10.91 -2.49 -10.80
N ASP A 4 -11.55 -2.78 -11.94
CA ASP A 4 -10.79 -3.15 -13.14
C ASP A 4 -9.88 -2.03 -13.60
N GLU A 5 -10.33 -0.80 -13.50
CA GLU A 5 -9.51 0.35 -13.86
C GLU A 5 -8.33 0.48 -12.92
N PHE A 6 -8.56 0.30 -11.62
CA PHE A 6 -7.50 0.37 -10.62
C PHE A 6 -6.41 -0.68 -10.93
N ILE A 7 -6.84 -1.91 -11.16
CA ILE A 7 -5.90 -3.00 -11.44
C ILE A 7 -5.13 -2.73 -12.73
N ARG A 8 -5.81 -2.25 -13.76
CA ARG A 8 -5.16 -1.93 -15.03
C ARG A 8 -4.10 -0.83 -14.83
N ARG A 9 -4.44 0.19 -14.05
CA ARG A 9 -3.50 1.26 -13.77
C ARG A 9 -2.28 0.77 -12.98
N VAL A 10 -2.50 -0.12 -12.03
CA VAL A 10 -1.38 -0.71 -11.28
C VAL A 10 -0.51 -1.53 -12.22
N GLN A 11 -1.14 -2.30 -13.10
CA GLN A 11 -0.39 -3.09 -14.07
C GLN A 11 0.50 -2.21 -14.94
N GLU A 12 -0.03 -1.08 -15.38
CA GLU A 12 0.73 -0.13 -16.20
C GLU A 12 1.87 0.51 -15.40
N GLU A 13 1.57 1.00 -14.21
CA GLU A 13 2.56 1.72 -13.42
C GLU A 13 3.70 0.82 -12.94
N ALA A 14 3.39 -0.42 -12.61
CA ALA A 14 4.40 -1.36 -12.16
C ALA A 14 5.00 -2.19 -13.29
N GLU A 15 4.51 -1.99 -14.52
CA GLU A 15 4.97 -2.71 -15.70
C GLU A 15 4.87 -4.22 -15.52
N LEU A 16 3.69 -4.66 -15.09
CA LEU A 16 3.47 -6.09 -14.83
C LEU A 16 2.89 -6.78 -16.05
N ALA A 17 3.23 -8.06 -16.20
CA ALA A 17 2.88 -8.82 -17.40
C ALA A 17 1.40 -9.19 -17.48
N ALA A 18 0.72 -9.25 -16.33
CA ALA A 18 -0.65 -9.74 -16.30
C ALA A 18 -1.46 -9.07 -15.19
N PRO A 19 -2.80 -8.94 -15.37
CA PRO A 19 -3.63 -8.30 -14.36
C PRO A 19 -3.68 -9.07 -13.03
N ASP A 20 -3.52 -10.38 -13.04
CA ASP A 20 -3.52 -11.12 -11.78
C ASP A 20 -2.33 -10.75 -10.90
N LYS A 21 -1.21 -10.39 -11.51
CA LYS A 21 -0.05 -9.93 -10.75
C LYS A 21 -0.32 -8.55 -10.14
N ALA A 22 -1.03 -7.69 -10.88
CA ALA A 22 -1.41 -6.39 -10.36
C ALA A 22 -2.41 -6.53 -9.22
N ALA A 23 -3.34 -7.47 -9.33
CA ALA A 23 -4.32 -7.72 -8.27
C ALA A 23 -3.62 -8.21 -7.00
N ALA A 24 -2.66 -9.13 -7.14
CA ALA A 24 -1.91 -9.64 -6.00
C ALA A 24 -1.10 -8.53 -5.33
N ALA A 25 -0.48 -7.66 -6.14
CA ALA A 25 0.26 -6.53 -5.60
C ALA A 25 -0.67 -5.57 -4.85
N THR A 26 -1.83 -5.30 -5.42
CA THR A 26 -2.81 -4.40 -4.81
C THR A 26 -3.28 -4.94 -3.47
N GLU A 27 -3.62 -6.22 -3.43
CA GLU A 27 -4.07 -6.85 -2.20
C GLU A 27 -2.98 -6.78 -1.12
N ALA A 28 -1.75 -7.11 -1.48
CA ALA A 28 -0.65 -7.11 -0.54
C ALA A 28 -0.37 -5.70 0.01
N VAL A 29 -0.37 -4.71 -0.87
CA VAL A 29 -0.05 -3.34 -0.47
C VAL A 29 -1.17 -2.73 0.36
N LEU A 30 -2.41 -2.85 -0.09
CA LEU A 30 -3.54 -2.28 0.65
C LEU A 30 -3.75 -2.98 1.98
N GLY A 31 -3.53 -4.30 2.04
CA GLY A 31 -3.63 -5.04 3.29
C GLY A 31 -2.57 -4.60 4.29
N THR A 32 -1.35 -4.43 3.81
CA THR A 32 -0.25 -3.99 4.67
C THR A 32 -0.47 -2.55 5.14
N LEU A 33 -0.95 -1.69 4.25
CA LEU A 33 -1.29 -0.32 4.63
C LEU A 33 -2.38 -0.31 5.69
N GLY A 34 -3.43 -1.11 5.49
CA GLY A 34 -4.53 -1.19 6.45
C GLY A 34 -4.09 -1.60 7.84
N GLU A 35 -3.05 -2.44 7.91
CA GLU A 35 -2.47 -2.88 9.18
C GLU A 35 -1.94 -1.71 10.00
N MET A 36 -1.45 -0.68 9.32
CA MET A 36 -0.82 0.46 9.97
C MET A 36 -1.80 1.56 10.36
N LEU A 37 -2.99 1.54 9.81
CA LEU A 37 -3.97 2.59 10.05
C LEU A 37 -4.82 2.29 11.27
N SER A 38 -5.25 3.34 11.96
CA SER A 38 -6.22 3.21 13.03
C SER A 38 -7.53 2.66 12.47
N PRO A 39 -8.36 2.02 13.29
CA PRO A 39 -9.66 1.53 12.80
C PRO A 39 -10.50 2.63 12.15
N THR A 40 -10.47 3.83 12.71
CA THR A 40 -11.22 4.95 12.15
C THR A 40 -10.72 5.33 10.77
N GLU A 41 -9.39 5.48 10.62
CA GLU A 41 -8.83 5.87 9.34
C GLU A 41 -8.99 4.76 8.30
N ARG A 42 -8.89 3.51 8.75
CA ARG A 42 -9.11 2.36 7.85
C ARG A 42 -10.52 2.40 7.27
N ARG A 43 -11.51 2.71 8.09
CA ARG A 43 -12.89 2.83 7.62
C ARG A 43 -13.07 4.00 6.67
N HIS A 44 -12.41 5.13 6.96
CA HIS A 44 -12.48 6.30 6.06
C HIS A 44 -11.91 5.98 4.70
N LEU A 45 -10.76 5.32 4.67
CA LEU A 45 -10.16 4.93 3.40
C LEU A 45 -11.07 3.95 2.65
N ALA A 46 -11.57 2.94 3.35
CA ALA A 46 -12.42 1.92 2.74
C ALA A 46 -13.67 2.57 2.10
N ALA A 47 -14.20 3.62 2.73
CA ALA A 47 -15.38 4.28 2.23
C ALA A 47 -15.15 4.97 0.88
N GLN A 48 -13.91 5.28 0.53
CA GLN A 48 -13.58 5.91 -0.74
C GLN A 48 -13.18 4.92 -1.82
N LEU A 49 -13.11 3.64 -1.49
CA LEU A 49 -12.66 2.62 -2.42
C LEU A 49 -13.82 1.82 -2.97
N HIS A 50 -13.64 1.31 -4.20
CA HIS A 50 -14.58 0.38 -4.76
C HIS A 50 -14.72 -0.83 -3.84
N LYS A 51 -15.91 -1.44 -3.83
CA LYS A 51 -16.23 -2.54 -2.94
C LYS A 51 -15.16 -3.63 -2.91
N SER A 52 -14.65 -4.00 -4.08
CA SER A 52 -13.65 -5.07 -4.15
C SER A 52 -12.31 -4.68 -3.56
N LEU A 53 -11.99 -3.37 -3.59
CA LEU A 53 -10.72 -2.88 -3.06
C LEU A 53 -10.79 -2.68 -1.55
N LYS A 54 -11.95 -2.25 -1.04
CA LYS A 54 -12.04 -1.98 0.39
C LYS A 54 -11.86 -3.24 1.23
N GLU A 55 -12.20 -4.40 0.68
CA GLU A 55 -11.98 -5.66 1.38
C GLU A 55 -10.50 -5.86 1.69
N TYR A 56 -9.62 -5.44 0.80
CA TYR A 56 -8.18 -5.58 1.03
C TYR A 56 -7.75 -4.72 2.22
N VAL A 57 -8.28 -3.52 2.32
CA VAL A 57 -7.91 -2.61 3.41
C VAL A 57 -8.49 -3.07 4.73
N THR A 58 -9.71 -3.64 4.71
CA THR A 58 -10.41 -4.01 5.93
C THR A 58 -10.15 -5.43 6.38
N GLU A 59 -9.33 -6.19 5.67
CA GLU A 59 -9.02 -7.57 6.01
C GLU A 59 -8.63 -7.72 7.48
N TRP A 60 -7.83 -6.80 7.97
CA TRP A 60 -7.33 -6.84 9.34
C TRP A 60 -8.34 -6.42 10.38
N MET A 61 -9.51 -5.95 9.96
CA MET A 61 -10.59 -5.67 10.89
C MET A 61 -11.24 -6.97 11.36
N GLU A 62 -11.23 -7.98 10.52
CA GLU A 62 -11.77 -9.29 10.87
C GLU A 62 -10.74 -10.12 11.63
N HIS A 63 -9.47 -9.78 11.46
CA HIS A 63 -8.38 -10.46 12.13
C HIS A 63 -7.50 -9.43 12.82
N PRO A 64 -8.05 -8.77 13.87
CA PRO A 64 -7.33 -7.67 14.50
C PRO A 64 -6.05 -8.15 15.16
N PRO A 65 -5.04 -7.27 15.23
CA PRO A 65 -3.82 -7.59 15.95
C PRO A 65 -4.14 -7.88 17.41
N LYS A 66 -3.33 -8.71 18.03
CA LYS A 66 -3.55 -9.11 19.41
C LYS A 66 -3.53 -7.93 20.36
N GLU A 67 -2.81 -6.88 20.01
CA GLU A 67 -2.75 -5.67 20.82
C GLU A 67 -3.94 -4.81 20.47
N LYS A 68 -4.94 -4.88 21.34
CA LYS A 68 -6.23 -4.24 21.11
C LYS A 68 -6.12 -2.77 20.78
N GLY A 69 -6.74 -2.39 19.67
CA GLY A 69 -6.93 -1.00 19.32
C GLY A 69 -5.71 -0.28 18.81
N ARG A 70 -4.57 -0.93 18.78
CA ARG A 70 -3.36 -0.29 18.31
C ARG A 70 -2.99 -0.81 16.94
N PRO A 71 -2.77 0.08 15.98
CA PRO A 71 -2.25 -0.37 14.68
C PRO A 71 -0.81 -0.85 14.84
N HIS A 72 -0.40 -1.75 13.97
CA HIS A 72 1.00 -2.15 13.91
C HIS A 72 1.77 -1.03 13.25
N ARG A 73 2.76 -0.51 13.97
CA ARG A 73 3.60 0.55 13.44
C ARG A 73 4.98 0.01 13.18
N PHE A 74 5.35 -0.02 11.92
CA PHE A 74 6.66 -0.51 11.51
C PHE A 74 7.22 0.42 10.45
N GLY A 75 8.56 0.32 10.25
CA GLY A 75 9.21 1.19 9.29
C GLY A 75 8.94 0.77 7.85
N LEU A 76 9.35 1.63 6.94
CA LEU A 76 9.10 1.40 5.53
C LEU A 76 9.77 0.14 5.02
N GLN A 77 10.97 -0.18 5.52
CA GLN A 77 11.65 -1.40 5.11
C GLN A 77 10.79 -2.63 5.43
N GLU A 78 10.25 -2.66 6.62
CA GLU A 78 9.39 -3.79 7.01
C GLU A 78 8.11 -3.81 6.17
N PHE A 79 7.57 -2.63 5.83
CA PHE A 79 6.42 -2.55 4.94
C PHE A 79 6.71 -3.29 3.63
N TYR A 80 7.83 -2.95 3.00
CA TYR A 80 8.22 -3.60 1.75
C TYR A 80 8.47 -5.09 1.94
N GLN A 81 9.06 -5.48 3.06
CA GLN A 81 9.31 -6.90 3.35
C GLN A 81 8.00 -7.67 3.45
N ARG A 82 7.00 -7.07 4.10
CA ARG A 82 5.68 -7.71 4.22
C ARG A 82 4.99 -7.82 2.87
N VAL A 83 5.10 -6.77 2.06
CA VAL A 83 4.54 -6.82 0.70
C VAL A 83 5.23 -7.91 -0.12
N ALA A 84 6.55 -8.00 0.00
CA ALA A 84 7.32 -9.02 -0.72
C ALA A 84 6.84 -10.43 -0.35
N ALA A 85 6.68 -10.68 0.94
CA ALA A 85 6.24 -11.99 1.42
C ALA A 85 4.80 -12.31 0.98
N ARG A 86 3.92 -11.33 1.07
CA ARG A 86 2.50 -11.52 0.77
C ARG A 86 2.20 -11.66 -0.71
N SER A 87 3.02 -11.04 -1.57
CA SER A 87 2.85 -11.14 -3.00
C SER A 87 3.84 -12.09 -3.65
N ASP A 88 4.69 -12.73 -2.85
CA ASP A 88 5.66 -13.74 -3.30
C ASP A 88 6.59 -13.17 -4.36
N VAL A 89 7.22 -12.04 -4.04
CA VAL A 89 8.19 -11.41 -4.93
C VAL A 89 9.41 -10.98 -4.13
N ARG A 90 10.47 -10.63 -4.84
CA ARG A 90 11.68 -10.13 -4.22
C ARG A 90 11.48 -8.69 -3.75
N TYR A 91 12.30 -8.28 -2.80
CA TYR A 91 12.22 -6.95 -2.20
C TYR A 91 12.20 -5.81 -3.24
N PRO A 92 13.10 -5.77 -4.24
CA PRO A 92 13.04 -4.68 -5.22
C PRO A 92 11.73 -4.62 -5.99
N ALA A 93 11.15 -5.77 -6.29
CA ALA A 93 9.85 -5.81 -6.95
C ALA A 93 8.76 -5.31 -6.01
N ALA A 94 8.85 -5.66 -4.72
CA ALA A 94 7.87 -5.18 -3.74
C ALA A 94 7.91 -3.67 -3.62
N VAL A 95 9.10 -3.08 -3.67
CA VAL A 95 9.24 -1.62 -3.63
C VAL A 95 8.51 -0.99 -4.82
N ARG A 96 8.77 -1.48 -6.01
CA ARG A 96 8.13 -0.93 -7.22
C ARG A 96 6.62 -1.10 -7.18
N ARG A 97 6.16 -2.28 -6.76
CA ARG A 97 4.73 -2.56 -6.70
C ARG A 97 4.03 -1.70 -5.65
N SER A 98 4.67 -1.52 -4.49
CA SER A 98 4.11 -0.68 -3.44
C SER A 98 3.95 0.76 -3.92
N GLN A 99 4.96 1.29 -4.57
CA GLN A 99 4.92 2.65 -5.06
C GLN A 99 3.88 2.81 -6.17
N ALA A 100 3.76 1.80 -7.04
CA ALA A 100 2.76 1.83 -8.10
C ALA A 100 1.34 1.83 -7.54
N VAL A 101 1.08 0.95 -6.57
CA VAL A 101 -0.25 0.87 -5.95
C VAL A 101 -0.60 2.19 -5.26
N MET A 102 0.37 2.77 -4.53
CA MET A 102 0.11 4.02 -3.83
C MET A 102 -0.10 5.18 -4.80
N LYS A 103 0.58 5.16 -5.95
CA LYS A 103 0.36 6.19 -6.96
C LYS A 103 -1.06 6.12 -7.50
N VAL A 104 -1.55 4.91 -7.79
CA VAL A 104 -2.90 4.73 -8.30
C VAL A 104 -3.93 5.04 -7.21
N LEU A 105 -3.63 4.66 -5.97
CA LEU A 105 -4.51 4.99 -4.84
C LEU A 105 -4.67 6.50 -4.74
N ARG A 106 -3.60 7.25 -4.92
CA ARG A 106 -3.63 8.70 -4.86
C ARG A 106 -4.59 9.28 -5.91
N GLU A 107 -4.70 8.61 -7.06
CA GLU A 107 -5.63 9.04 -8.11
C GLU A 107 -7.09 8.75 -7.74
N GLY A 108 -7.30 7.76 -6.87
CA GLY A 108 -8.64 7.29 -6.57
C GLY A 108 -9.26 7.81 -5.27
N VAL A 109 -8.50 8.54 -4.45
CA VAL A 109 -9.01 9.07 -3.19
C VAL A 109 -8.82 10.58 -3.17
N THR A 110 -9.54 11.26 -2.28
CA THR A 110 -9.42 12.71 -2.18
C THR A 110 -8.08 13.10 -1.56
N PRO A 111 -7.57 14.31 -1.89
CA PRO A 111 -6.35 14.78 -1.25
C PRO A 111 -6.45 14.86 0.28
N GLY A 112 -7.62 15.16 0.81
CA GLY A 112 -7.81 15.20 2.26
C GLY A 112 -7.67 13.84 2.89
N GLU A 113 -8.23 12.80 2.26
CA GLU A 113 -8.10 11.44 2.76
C GLU A 113 -6.64 10.98 2.69
N LEU A 114 -5.97 11.31 1.60
CA LEU A 114 -4.57 10.95 1.46
C LEU A 114 -3.73 11.60 2.56
N ALA A 115 -3.98 12.88 2.86
CA ALA A 115 -3.28 13.58 3.92
C ALA A 115 -3.54 12.92 5.27
N ASP A 116 -4.77 12.51 5.52
CA ASP A 116 -5.12 11.85 6.78
C ASP A 116 -4.38 10.52 6.94
N ILE A 117 -4.28 9.76 5.86
CA ILE A 117 -3.54 8.50 5.87
C ILE A 117 -2.09 8.74 6.25
N PHE A 118 -1.44 9.70 5.57
CA PHE A 118 -0.02 9.92 5.79
C PHE A 118 0.28 10.59 7.12
N ARG A 119 -0.74 11.22 7.74
CA ARG A 119 -0.59 11.74 9.08
C ARG A 119 -0.37 10.63 10.10
N GLU A 120 -0.92 9.44 9.82
CA GLU A 120 -0.78 8.29 10.73
C GLU A 120 0.46 7.46 10.47
N LEU A 121 1.22 7.77 9.40
CA LEU A 121 2.38 6.98 9.03
C LEU A 121 3.67 7.69 9.41
N PRO A 122 4.76 6.94 9.69
CA PRO A 122 6.06 7.55 9.89
C PRO A 122 6.47 8.40 8.70
N GLN A 123 7.29 9.42 8.94
CA GLN A 123 7.69 10.35 7.90
C GLN A 123 8.38 9.68 6.73
N GLU A 124 9.13 8.61 6.98
CA GLU A 124 9.84 7.92 5.90
C GLU A 124 8.89 7.36 4.84
N TYR A 125 7.60 7.24 5.16
CA TYR A 125 6.61 6.74 4.20
C TYR A 125 6.29 7.74 3.10
N GLU A 126 6.86 8.95 3.14
CA GLU A 126 6.71 9.89 2.05
C GLU A 126 7.21 9.30 0.72
N GLU A 127 8.14 8.38 0.79
CA GLU A 127 8.63 7.68 -0.39
C GLU A 127 7.49 6.94 -1.12
N LEU A 128 6.55 6.38 -0.36
CA LEU A 128 5.39 5.74 -0.98
C LEU A 128 4.49 6.74 -1.69
N LEU A 129 4.40 7.95 -1.15
CA LEU A 129 3.55 8.98 -1.73
C LEU A 129 4.14 9.55 -3.01
N THR A 130 5.45 9.82 -2.99
CA THR A 130 6.11 10.48 -4.12
C THR A 130 6.61 9.51 -5.18
N GLY A 131 6.79 8.24 -4.82
CA GLY A 131 7.39 7.26 -5.70
C GLY A 131 8.88 7.45 -5.89
N THR A 132 9.51 8.27 -5.05
CA THR A 132 10.91 8.61 -5.17
C THR A 132 11.65 8.21 -3.92
N PRO A 133 12.72 7.42 -4.02
CA PRO A 133 13.49 7.05 -2.84
C PRO A 133 14.05 8.28 -2.15
N ARG A 134 14.03 8.26 -0.84
CA ARG A 134 14.59 9.36 -0.06
C ARG A 134 16.11 9.40 -0.13
N SER A 135 16.73 8.22 -0.20
CA SER A 135 18.17 8.09 -0.36
C SER A 135 18.43 7.67 -1.79
N PRO A 136 19.35 8.33 -2.44
CA PRO A 136 19.70 7.86 -3.77
C PRO A 136 20.32 6.50 -3.70
N VAL A 137 20.16 5.66 -3.21
CA VAL A 137 20.55 4.58 -3.15
C VAL A 137 20.87 3.76 -2.96
N SER A 138 20.84 3.71 -2.74
CA SER A 138 21.14 3.13 -2.52
C SER A 138 21.29 2.29 -2.65
N PRO A 139 21.20 1.90 -2.65
CA PRO A 139 21.35 1.28 -2.76
C PRO A 139 21.85 0.58 -3.10
N THR A 140 21.93 0.73 -3.22
CA THR A 140 22.28 0.45 -3.44
C THR A 140 23.00 -0.02 -3.46
N VAL A 141 23.12 0.10 -3.42
CA VAL A 141 23.67 0.08 -3.32
C VAL A 141 24.42 -0.43 -3.21
N VAL A 142 24.62 -0.51 -3.17
CA VAL A 142 25.21 -0.63 -2.93
C VAL A 142 25.70 -1.22 -2.72
N GLU A 143 25.68 -1.24 -2.64
CA GLU A 143 25.80 -1.36 -2.27
C GLU A 143 26.02 -1.88 -2.37
#